data_e1283591a1898f4712da2414ff68e7c4
#
_entry.id   e1283591a1898f4712da2414ff68e7c4
#
_cell.length_a   1.000
_cell.length_b   1.000
_cell.length_c   1.000
_cell.angle_alpha   90.00
_cell.angle_beta   90.00
_cell.angle_gamma   90.00
#
_symmetry.space_group_name_H-M   'P 1'
#
loop_
_entity.id
_entity.type
_entity.pdbx_description
1 polymer ?
#
loop_
_entity_poly.entity_id
_entity_poly.type
_entity_poly.pdbx_seq_one_letter_code
_entity_poly.pdbx_strand_id
1 'polypeptide(L)'
;ELLALGQLGPYLASRYGEAHAARNDKALFQAAVELKDRFMKHTAPLNKVMYDSKLELLSHALGTLTAVSRVQGSRLRASRVIRVASVFRDAPAAFLRMILVHELAHLKEREHNKAFYQLCTHMEPDYFQLEFDLRLYLTHREAGAAEDGLRPPRTPADRPAGCSSR
;
A
#
# COMPACT_ATOMS: atom_id res chain seq x y z
N GLU A 1 14.61 -17.74 -7.92
CA GLU A 1 16.04 -17.87 -7.57
C GLU A 1 16.37 -17.03 -6.32
N LEU A 2 16.03 -15.71 -6.26
CA LEU A 2 16.28 -14.86 -5.08
C LEU A 2 15.59 -15.36 -3.81
N LEU A 3 14.37 -15.91 -3.91
CA LEU A 3 13.65 -16.52 -2.79
C LEU A 3 14.37 -17.78 -2.27
N ALA A 4 14.81 -18.64 -3.19
CA ALA A 4 15.48 -19.89 -2.85
C ALA A 4 16.84 -19.66 -2.17
N LEU A 5 17.50 -18.54 -2.42
CA LEU A 5 18.79 -18.17 -1.85
C LEU A 5 18.67 -17.32 -0.56
N GLY A 6 17.47 -17.04 -0.08
CA GLY A 6 17.26 -16.16 1.09
C GLY A 6 17.69 -14.70 0.88
N GLN A 7 17.92 -14.30 -0.37
CA GLN A 7 18.46 -12.97 -0.71
C GLN A 7 17.39 -11.91 -0.94
N LEU A 8 16.12 -12.31 -0.99
CA LEU A 8 15.02 -11.39 -1.31
C LEU A 8 14.84 -10.31 -0.24
N GLY A 9 14.90 -10.68 1.04
CA GLY A 9 14.81 -9.70 2.14
C GLY A 9 15.92 -8.65 2.09
N PRO A 10 17.21 -9.01 2.03
CA PRO A 10 18.32 -8.07 1.85
C PRO A 10 18.20 -7.20 0.60
N TYR A 11 17.77 -7.77 -0.53
CA TYR A 11 17.54 -7.02 -1.77
C TYR A 11 16.49 -5.90 -1.57
N LEU A 12 15.34 -6.25 -1.03
CA LEU A 12 14.25 -5.29 -0.77
C LEU A 12 14.66 -4.23 0.25
N ALA A 13 15.34 -4.63 1.34
CA ALA A 13 15.80 -3.71 2.37
C ALA A 13 16.83 -2.71 1.85
N SER A 14 17.72 -3.13 0.94
CA SER A 14 18.73 -2.25 0.35
C SER A 14 18.16 -1.18 -0.57
N ARG A 15 17.02 -1.46 -1.22
CA ARG A 15 16.36 -0.53 -2.17
C ARG A 15 15.24 0.29 -1.54
N TYR A 16 14.53 -0.27 -0.57
CA TYR A 16 13.28 0.27 -0.04
C TYR A 16 13.29 0.32 1.49
N GLY A 17 14.37 0.85 2.08
CA GLY A 17 14.50 0.98 3.54
C GLY A 17 13.76 2.18 4.14
N GLU A 18 13.25 3.09 3.32
CA GLU A 18 12.62 4.32 3.81
C GLU A 18 11.18 4.06 4.28
N ALA A 19 10.92 4.40 5.55
CA ALA A 19 9.57 4.38 6.12
C ALA A 19 8.80 5.66 5.79
N HIS A 20 7.47 5.59 5.82
CA HIS A 20 6.59 6.75 5.66
C HIS A 20 5.89 7.13 6.95
N ALA A 21 5.40 8.38 7.03
CA ALA A 21 4.66 8.91 8.17
C ALA A 21 3.14 8.64 8.12
N ALA A 22 2.60 8.16 7.00
CA ALA A 22 1.17 7.96 6.76
C ALA A 22 0.63 6.69 7.46
N ARG A 23 0.71 6.62 8.78
CA ARG A 23 0.33 5.42 9.56
C ARG A 23 -1.14 5.38 9.98
N ASN A 24 -1.88 6.43 9.73
CA ASN A 24 -3.31 6.52 10.02
C ASN A 24 -4.06 7.11 8.82
N ASP A 25 -5.38 7.01 8.83
CA ASP A 25 -6.22 7.45 7.72
C ASP A 25 -6.09 8.95 7.43
N LYS A 26 -5.89 9.78 8.46
CA LYS A 26 -5.72 11.22 8.29
C LYS A 26 -4.42 11.54 7.53
N ALA A 27 -3.31 10.95 7.93
CA ALA A 27 -2.01 11.14 7.27
C ALA A 27 -2.00 10.52 5.86
N LEU A 28 -2.68 9.38 5.68
CA LEU A 28 -2.87 8.75 4.38
C LEU A 28 -3.68 9.64 3.43
N PHE A 29 -4.77 10.23 3.91
CA PHE A 29 -5.58 11.19 3.15
C PHE A 29 -4.75 12.39 2.71
N GLN A 30 -3.97 12.96 3.64
CA GLN A 30 -3.08 14.08 3.36
C GLN A 30 -2.08 13.73 2.24
N ALA A 31 -1.41 12.60 2.33
CA ALA A 31 -0.46 12.13 1.33
C ALA A 31 -1.12 11.94 -0.06
N ALA A 32 -2.33 11.39 -0.10
CA ALA A 32 -3.07 11.22 -1.35
C ALA A 32 -3.50 12.56 -1.96
N VAL A 33 -3.94 13.52 -1.14
CA VAL A 33 -4.33 14.85 -1.59
C VAL A 33 -3.13 15.62 -2.14
N GLU A 34 -1.99 15.59 -1.45
CA GLU A 34 -0.76 16.24 -1.90
C GLU A 34 -0.31 15.70 -3.27
N LEU A 35 -0.35 14.38 -3.43
CA LEU A 35 -0.01 13.74 -4.70
C LEU A 35 -0.98 14.14 -5.81
N LYS A 36 -2.28 14.10 -5.52
CA LYS A 36 -3.35 14.51 -6.44
C LYS A 36 -3.19 15.97 -6.86
N ASP A 37 -3.00 16.87 -5.91
CA ASP A 37 -2.91 18.30 -6.19
C ASP A 37 -1.64 18.66 -6.97
N ARG A 38 -0.58 17.90 -6.80
CA ARG A 38 0.65 18.08 -7.58
C ARG A 38 0.48 17.72 -9.06
N PHE A 39 -0.22 16.63 -9.38
CA PHE A 39 -0.28 16.07 -10.73
C PHE A 39 -1.66 16.14 -11.40
N MET A 40 -2.72 16.30 -10.62
CA MET A 40 -4.10 16.17 -11.06
C MET A 40 -5.00 17.28 -10.49
N LYS A 41 -4.54 18.53 -10.51
CA LYS A 41 -5.23 19.69 -9.90
C LYS A 41 -6.69 19.86 -10.31
N HIS A 42 -7.02 19.52 -11.57
CA HIS A 42 -8.35 19.71 -12.14
C HIS A 42 -9.27 18.50 -11.98
N THR A 43 -8.83 17.45 -11.28
CA THR A 43 -9.69 16.31 -10.97
C THR A 43 -10.55 16.61 -9.75
N ALA A 44 -11.69 15.95 -9.69
CA ALA A 44 -12.60 16.12 -8.57
C ALA A 44 -11.94 15.74 -7.23
N PRO A 45 -12.35 16.36 -6.12
CA PRO A 45 -11.75 16.12 -4.81
C PRO A 45 -12.00 14.70 -4.33
N LEU A 46 -11.06 14.21 -3.52
CA LEU A 46 -11.22 12.98 -2.75
C LEU A 46 -12.12 13.28 -1.53
N ASN A 47 -13.03 12.36 -1.21
CA ASN A 47 -13.87 12.47 -0.04
C ASN A 47 -13.26 11.73 1.16
N LYS A 48 -12.62 10.58 0.90
CA LYS A 48 -12.01 9.76 1.93
C LYS A 48 -10.89 8.91 1.37
N VAL A 49 -9.84 8.74 2.14
CA VAL A 49 -8.79 7.74 1.92
C VAL A 49 -8.57 7.02 3.24
N MET A 50 -8.53 5.71 3.23
CA MET A 50 -8.44 4.91 4.44
C MET A 50 -7.71 3.59 4.23
N TYR A 51 -7.10 3.09 5.29
CA TYR A 51 -6.65 1.70 5.33
C TYR A 51 -7.83 0.75 5.53
N ASP A 52 -7.79 -0.37 4.83
CA ASP A 52 -8.83 -1.40 4.92
C ASP A 52 -8.18 -2.77 5.13
N SER A 53 -8.41 -3.36 6.31
CA SER A 53 -7.90 -4.70 6.65
C SER A 53 -8.64 -5.84 5.94
N LYS A 54 -9.78 -5.55 5.30
CA LYS A 54 -10.58 -6.54 4.57
C LYS A 54 -10.13 -6.71 3.12
N LEU A 55 -9.25 -5.82 2.62
CA LEU A 55 -8.66 -6.01 1.30
C LEU A 55 -7.70 -7.19 1.33
N GLU A 56 -8.07 -8.25 0.62
CA GLU A 56 -7.24 -9.45 0.52
C GLU A 56 -6.08 -9.21 -0.45
N LEU A 57 -4.86 -9.46 0.02
CA LEU A 57 -3.63 -9.29 -0.74
C LEU A 57 -3.53 -10.25 -1.93
N LEU A 58 -4.19 -11.42 -1.85
CA LEU A 58 -4.12 -12.49 -2.85
C LEU A 58 -5.12 -12.31 -4.00
N SER A 59 -6.16 -11.50 -3.83
CA SER A 59 -7.24 -11.34 -4.81
C SER A 59 -7.03 -10.20 -5.82
N HIS A 60 -5.80 -9.78 -6.06
CA HIS A 60 -5.42 -8.72 -7.00
C HIS A 60 -5.88 -7.29 -6.63
N ALA A 61 -6.51 -7.09 -5.48
CA ALA A 61 -6.94 -5.78 -5.02
C ALA A 61 -6.03 -5.27 -3.88
N LEU A 62 -4.93 -4.62 -4.23
CA LEU A 62 -4.04 -3.95 -3.27
C LEU A 62 -4.60 -2.60 -2.82
N GLY A 63 -5.50 -2.06 -3.61
CA GLY A 63 -6.27 -0.86 -3.35
C GLY A 63 -7.55 -0.87 -4.18
N THR A 64 -8.48 -0.03 -3.82
CA THR A 64 -9.70 0.19 -4.59
C THR A 64 -10.14 1.63 -4.51
N LEU A 65 -10.42 2.23 -5.66
CA LEU A 65 -11.19 3.46 -5.76
C LEU A 65 -12.66 3.11 -5.95
N THR A 66 -13.49 3.46 -5.00
CA THR A 66 -14.94 3.31 -5.11
C THR A 66 -15.56 4.69 -5.32
N ALA A 67 -16.20 4.87 -6.45
CA ALA A 67 -17.09 6.01 -6.69
C ALA A 67 -18.52 5.58 -6.30
N VAL A 68 -19.00 6.05 -5.16
CA VAL A 68 -20.38 5.81 -4.71
C VAL A 68 -21.18 7.07 -4.99
N SER A 69 -22.18 6.96 -5.89
CA SER A 69 -23.17 8.01 -6.07
C SER A 69 -24.19 7.91 -4.95
N ARG A 70 -24.24 8.90 -4.07
CA ARG A 70 -25.30 9.03 -3.06
C ARG A 70 -26.24 10.16 -3.45
N VAL A 71 -27.53 9.88 -3.39
CA VAL A 71 -28.58 10.90 -3.50
C VAL A 71 -28.68 11.61 -2.16
N GLN A 72 -28.35 12.90 -2.15
CA GLN A 72 -28.49 13.74 -0.97
C GLN A 72 -29.44 14.92 -1.36
N GLY A 73 -30.71 14.82 -1.01
CA GLY A 73 -31.73 15.70 -1.51
C GLY A 73 -31.97 15.53 -3.01
N SER A 74 -32.12 16.60 -3.76
CA SER A 74 -32.30 16.58 -5.23
C SER A 74 -31.00 16.53 -6.05
N ARG A 75 -29.84 16.37 -5.42
CA ARG A 75 -28.53 16.34 -6.09
C ARG A 75 -27.82 15.03 -5.91
N LEU A 76 -27.39 14.43 -7.04
CA LEU A 76 -26.45 13.31 -7.06
C LEU A 76 -25.06 13.84 -6.71
N ARG A 77 -24.51 13.42 -5.58
CA ARG A 77 -23.08 13.65 -5.24
C ARG A 77 -22.33 12.32 -5.38
N ALA A 78 -21.36 12.31 -6.28
CA ALA A 78 -20.40 11.19 -6.34
C ALA A 78 -19.40 11.34 -5.20
N SER A 79 -19.36 10.34 -4.31
CA SER A 79 -18.35 10.24 -3.26
C SER A 79 -17.19 9.37 -3.75
N ARG A 80 -15.98 9.90 -3.73
CA ARG A 80 -14.75 9.21 -4.13
C ARG A 80 -13.99 8.77 -2.89
N VAL A 81 -13.94 7.46 -2.68
CA VAL A 81 -13.28 6.83 -1.53
C VAL A 81 -12.18 5.92 -2.06
N ILE A 82 -10.94 6.15 -1.64
CA ILE A 82 -9.82 5.26 -1.87
C ILE A 82 -9.65 4.39 -0.63
N ARG A 83 -9.52 3.08 -0.83
CA ARG A 83 -9.18 2.11 0.20
C ARG A 83 -7.84 1.48 -0.14
N VAL A 84 -6.95 1.45 0.81
CA VAL A 84 -5.60 0.88 0.68
C VAL A 84 -5.47 -0.27 1.65
N ALA A 85 -4.91 -1.39 1.21
CA ALA A 85 -4.73 -2.55 2.09
C ALA A 85 -3.86 -2.19 3.31
N SER A 86 -4.23 -2.70 4.47
CA SER A 86 -3.57 -2.37 5.75
C SER A 86 -2.08 -2.72 5.79
N VAL A 87 -1.62 -3.65 4.95
CA VAL A 87 -0.20 -4.00 4.80
C VAL A 87 0.67 -2.78 4.46
N PHE A 88 0.12 -1.81 3.74
CA PHE A 88 0.85 -0.60 3.35
C PHE A 88 1.09 0.38 4.51
N ARG A 89 0.45 0.18 5.66
CA ARG A 89 0.70 1.01 6.85
C ARG A 89 2.15 0.91 7.33
N ASP A 90 2.74 -0.28 7.21
CA ASP A 90 4.10 -0.59 7.64
C ASP A 90 5.05 -0.92 6.46
N ALA A 91 4.56 -0.78 5.24
CA ALA A 91 5.36 -1.00 4.04
C ALA A 91 6.34 0.18 3.80
N PRO A 92 7.39 -0.02 3.01
CA PRO A 92 8.24 1.06 2.54
C PRO A 92 7.48 2.19 1.86
N ALA A 93 7.96 3.43 2.00
CA ALA A 93 7.34 4.63 1.46
C ALA A 93 7.10 4.56 -0.06
N ALA A 94 8.03 3.97 -0.80
CA ALA A 94 7.92 3.82 -2.25
C ALA A 94 6.71 2.96 -2.66
N PHE A 95 6.39 1.91 -1.92
CA PHE A 95 5.24 1.05 -2.21
C PHE A 95 3.91 1.72 -1.87
N LEU A 96 3.85 2.45 -0.75
CA LEU A 96 2.67 3.24 -0.44
C LEU A 96 2.43 4.31 -1.52
N ARG A 97 3.48 4.99 -1.95
CA ARG A 97 3.38 5.98 -3.03
C ARG A 97 2.88 5.34 -4.32
N MET A 98 3.41 4.18 -4.69
CA MET A 98 3.01 3.46 -5.91
C MET A 98 1.52 3.11 -5.90
N ILE A 99 1.00 2.55 -4.79
CA ILE A 99 -0.42 2.20 -4.71
C ILE A 99 -1.33 3.43 -4.71
N LEU A 100 -0.92 4.54 -4.09
CA LEU A 100 -1.66 5.80 -4.15
C LEU A 100 -1.70 6.35 -5.58
N VAL A 101 -0.59 6.29 -6.32
CA VAL A 101 -0.52 6.66 -7.74
C VAL A 101 -1.49 5.81 -8.56
N HIS A 102 -1.51 4.50 -8.35
CA HIS A 102 -2.42 3.58 -9.02
C HIS A 102 -3.89 3.97 -8.81
N GLU A 103 -4.29 4.14 -7.56
CA GLU A 103 -5.67 4.48 -7.21
C GLU A 103 -6.07 5.89 -7.68
N LEU A 104 -5.15 6.85 -7.64
CA LEU A 104 -5.38 8.19 -8.16
C LEU A 104 -5.53 8.19 -9.69
N ALA A 105 -4.80 7.35 -10.42
CA ALA A 105 -4.94 7.24 -11.87
C ALA A 105 -6.35 6.82 -12.27
N HIS A 106 -7.02 5.99 -11.45
CA HIS A 106 -8.40 5.59 -11.66
C HIS A 106 -9.43 6.73 -11.55
N LEU A 107 -9.04 7.90 -11.05
CA LEU A 107 -9.90 9.10 -11.12
C LEU A 107 -10.15 9.57 -12.56
N LYS A 108 -9.24 9.25 -13.48
CA LYS A 108 -9.35 9.60 -14.91
C LYS A 108 -9.57 8.37 -15.80
N GLU A 109 -8.86 7.27 -15.53
CA GLU A 109 -8.83 6.09 -16.36
C GLU A 109 -9.32 4.88 -15.57
N ARG A 110 -10.52 4.38 -15.89
CA ARG A 110 -11.10 3.22 -15.19
C ARG A 110 -10.38 1.93 -15.49
N GLU A 111 -9.96 1.77 -16.75
CA GLU A 111 -9.32 0.56 -17.25
C GLU A 111 -7.80 0.71 -17.22
N HIS A 112 -7.08 -0.39 -16.99
CA HIS A 112 -5.62 -0.45 -17.06
C HIS A 112 -5.12 -0.41 -18.51
N ASN A 113 -5.50 0.62 -19.25
CA ASN A 113 -5.12 0.85 -20.63
C ASN A 113 -3.81 1.65 -20.74
N LYS A 114 -3.40 1.97 -21.95
CA LYS A 114 -2.18 2.74 -22.21
C LYS A 114 -2.20 4.10 -21.52
N ALA A 115 -3.36 4.80 -21.52
CA ALA A 115 -3.50 6.11 -20.90
C ALA A 115 -3.37 6.03 -19.37
N PHE A 116 -3.90 4.98 -18.75
CA PHE A 116 -3.72 4.69 -17.34
C PHE A 116 -2.24 4.59 -16.97
N TYR A 117 -1.49 3.74 -17.66
CA TYR A 117 -0.05 3.55 -17.37
C TYR A 117 0.79 4.78 -17.70
N GLN A 118 0.42 5.56 -18.71
CA GLN A 118 1.07 6.85 -18.97
C GLN A 118 0.85 7.82 -17.81
N LEU A 119 -0.33 7.85 -17.21
CA LEU A 119 -0.63 8.67 -16.05
C LEU A 119 0.14 8.19 -14.81
N CYS A 120 0.19 6.87 -14.57
CA CYS A 120 0.98 6.30 -13.48
C CYS A 120 2.47 6.65 -13.59
N THR A 121 3.06 6.45 -14.75
CA THR A 121 4.49 6.76 -14.98
C THR A 121 4.80 8.26 -14.99
N HIS A 122 3.83 9.11 -15.31
CA HIS A 122 3.95 10.56 -15.15
C HIS A 122 4.02 10.97 -13.66
N MET A 123 3.22 10.33 -12.79
CA MET A 123 3.21 10.59 -11.36
C MET A 123 4.36 9.90 -10.61
N GLU A 124 4.79 8.74 -11.09
CA GLU A 124 5.86 7.93 -10.54
C GLU A 124 6.68 7.29 -11.68
N PRO A 125 7.83 7.86 -12.05
CA PRO A 125 8.64 7.37 -13.18
C PRO A 125 9.04 5.89 -13.06
N ASP A 126 9.27 5.40 -11.82
CA ASP A 126 9.67 4.03 -11.54
C ASP A 126 8.46 3.08 -11.31
N TYR A 127 7.25 3.49 -11.71
CA TYR A 127 6.00 2.77 -11.43
C TYR A 127 6.07 1.27 -11.74
N PHE A 128 6.54 0.87 -12.92
CA PHE A 128 6.60 -0.55 -13.29
C PHE A 128 7.61 -1.35 -12.48
N GLN A 129 8.74 -0.74 -12.13
CA GLN A 129 9.72 -1.39 -11.26
C GLN A 129 9.15 -1.57 -9.85
N LEU A 130 8.48 -0.54 -9.33
CA LEU A 130 7.82 -0.59 -8.03
C LEU A 130 6.68 -1.62 -8.00
N GLU A 131 5.89 -1.72 -9.08
CA GLU A 131 4.83 -2.73 -9.20
C GLU A 131 5.42 -4.15 -9.15
N PHE A 132 6.53 -4.39 -9.85
CA PHE A 132 7.22 -5.68 -9.81
C PHE A 132 7.80 -5.98 -8.42
N ASP A 133 8.54 -5.02 -7.83
CA ASP A 133 9.19 -5.22 -6.54
C ASP A 133 8.17 -5.29 -5.38
N LEU A 134 7.01 -4.64 -5.51
CA LEU A 134 5.90 -4.81 -4.57
C LEU A 134 5.41 -6.26 -4.52
N ARG A 135 5.28 -6.92 -5.67
CA ARG A 135 4.90 -8.35 -5.70
C ARG A 135 5.92 -9.21 -4.98
N LEU A 136 7.22 -8.94 -5.18
CA LEU A 136 8.29 -9.62 -4.45
C LEU A 136 8.20 -9.36 -2.93
N TYR A 137 7.93 -8.12 -2.54
CA TYR A 137 7.76 -7.73 -1.14
C TYR A 137 6.61 -8.47 -0.47
N LEU A 138 5.46 -8.54 -1.12
CA LEU A 138 4.28 -9.25 -0.59
C LEU A 138 4.54 -10.76 -0.48
N THR A 139 5.15 -11.37 -1.49
CA THR A 139 5.55 -12.79 -1.47
C THR A 139 6.53 -13.08 -0.33
N HIS A 140 7.50 -12.20 -0.09
CA HIS A 140 8.45 -12.34 1.01
C HIS A 140 7.76 -12.27 2.38
N ARG A 141 6.82 -11.35 2.55
CA ARG A 141 6.03 -11.24 3.79
C ARG A 141 5.16 -12.47 4.05
N GLU A 142 4.53 -13.01 3.02
CA GLU A 142 3.72 -14.23 3.13
C GLU A 142 4.56 -15.43 3.53
N ALA A 143 5.75 -15.60 2.93
CA ALA A 143 6.68 -16.66 3.28
C ALA A 143 7.15 -16.55 4.74
N GLY A 144 7.50 -15.35 5.20
CA GLY A 144 7.91 -15.09 6.60
C GLY A 144 6.76 -15.34 7.60
N ALA A 145 5.54 -14.98 7.25
CA ALA A 145 4.36 -15.25 8.10
C ALA A 145 4.06 -16.76 8.20
N ALA A 146 4.29 -17.51 7.13
CA ALA A 146 4.13 -18.97 7.13
C ALA A 146 5.19 -19.66 8.03
N GLU A 147 6.41 -19.17 8.01
CA GLU A 147 7.50 -19.69 8.87
C GLU A 147 7.24 -19.39 10.37
N ASP A 148 6.75 -18.19 10.69
CA ASP A 148 6.37 -17.82 12.07
C ASP A 148 5.15 -18.62 12.57
N GLY A 149 4.20 -18.95 11.70
CA GLY A 149 3.04 -19.80 12.03
C GLY A 149 3.39 -21.28 12.28
N LEU A 150 4.50 -21.75 11.75
CA LEU A 150 5.02 -23.11 11.96
C LEU A 150 5.93 -23.21 13.19
N ARG A 151 6.32 -22.09 13.81
CA ARG A 151 7.18 -22.08 14.98
C ARG A 151 6.41 -22.58 16.21
N PRO A 152 6.89 -23.61 16.91
CA PRO A 152 6.22 -24.09 18.12
C PRO A 152 6.18 -22.97 19.17
N PRO A 153 5.16 -22.94 20.04
CA PRO A 153 5.03 -21.94 21.08
C PRO A 153 6.31 -21.94 21.93
N ARG A 154 6.89 -20.76 22.16
CA ARG A 154 8.09 -20.60 22.98
C ARG A 154 7.86 -21.21 24.34
N THR A 155 8.71 -22.15 24.72
CA THR A 155 8.67 -22.75 26.07
C THR A 155 9.12 -21.73 27.12
N PRO A 156 8.67 -21.84 28.38
CA PRO A 156 9.05 -20.93 29.45
C PRO A 156 10.58 -20.86 29.71
N ALA A 157 11.35 -21.84 29.20
CA ALA A 157 12.79 -21.90 29.32
C ALA A 157 13.56 -20.88 28.43
N ASP A 158 12.91 -20.28 27.43
CA ASP A 158 13.51 -19.31 26.51
C ASP A 158 13.42 -17.85 27.00
N ARG A 159 13.01 -17.61 28.24
CA ARG A 159 13.09 -16.26 28.83
C ARG A 159 14.52 -15.98 29.27
N PRO A 160 15.14 -14.89 28.81
CA PRO A 160 16.43 -14.46 29.37
C PRO A 160 16.25 -14.21 30.87
N ALA A 161 17.13 -14.80 31.66
CA ALA A 161 17.16 -14.62 33.11
C ALA A 161 17.19 -13.12 33.44
N GLY A 162 16.19 -12.64 34.16
CA GLY A 162 16.06 -11.25 34.53
C GLY A 162 17.31 -10.76 35.26
N CYS A 163 17.84 -9.65 34.79
CA CYS A 163 18.82 -8.88 35.52
C CYS A 163 18.15 -8.36 36.81
N SER A 164 18.44 -8.99 37.92
CA SER A 164 18.05 -8.53 39.26
C SER A 164 18.95 -7.34 39.61
N SER A 165 18.40 -6.14 39.54
CA SER A 165 19.05 -4.94 40.08
C SER A 165 18.76 -4.87 41.56
N ARG A 166 19.79 -4.84 42.34
CA ARG A 166 19.78 -4.31 43.72
C ARG A 166 19.97 -2.81 43.68
#